data_a25c6954f9cb85ef2eb3769d65028969
#
_entry.id   a25c6954f9cb85ef2eb3769d65028969
#
_cell.length_a   1.000
_cell.length_b   1.000
_cell.length_c   1.000
_cell.angle_alpha   90.00
_cell.angle_beta   90.00
_cell.angle_gamma   90.00
#
_symmetry.space_group_name_H-M   'P 1'
#
loop_
_entity.id
_entity.type
_entity.pdbx_description
1 polymer ?
#
loop_
_entity_poly.entity_id
_entity_poly.type
_entity_poly.pdbx_seq_one_letter_code
_entity_poly.pdbx_strand_id
1 'polypeptide(L)'
;SVESLKDCHYKAGKDMLSIYCNQVEDTHIFTGKSFTTGGSNQIINDKNGFYQGDLSAILIDNLPMWVHLFRAPEKEIALMGNWEEKIKKMAESTVNENITSLSGVPSWSLVLFEYMIEKYKAKNMKEIWPNMELYMHGGIKFNPYQKRFKELLPDINYLEIYNASEGFFGIQFELGISDFLLMLDYGIFYEFIPLEDYHENYNGKTVLLNEIEINKSYVVVITTNAGLWRYIIGDTIEFTSKQPY
;
A
#
# COMPACT_ATOMS: atom_id res chain seq x y z
N SER A 1 -2.63 -15.65 9.34
CA SER A 1 -2.10 -16.84 8.62
C SER A 1 -1.71 -16.46 7.19
N VAL A 2 -0.93 -17.30 6.52
CA VAL A 2 -0.58 -17.08 5.09
C VAL A 2 -1.83 -17.12 4.21
N GLU A 3 -2.85 -17.87 4.58
CA GLU A 3 -4.14 -17.91 3.88
C GLU A 3 -4.87 -16.58 3.96
N SER A 4 -4.94 -15.96 5.12
CA SER A 4 -5.55 -14.63 5.26
C SER A 4 -4.79 -13.57 4.47
N LEU A 5 -3.47 -13.68 4.30
CA LEU A 5 -2.71 -12.81 3.41
C LEU A 5 -3.09 -13.00 1.93
N LYS A 6 -3.39 -14.23 1.52
CA LYS A 6 -3.84 -14.52 0.14
C LYS A 6 -5.20 -13.90 -0.16
N ASP A 7 -6.13 -14.02 0.79
CA ASP A 7 -7.49 -13.52 0.64
C ASP A 7 -7.58 -12.00 0.76
N CYS A 8 -6.61 -11.37 1.40
CA CYS A 8 -6.58 -9.94 1.64
C CYS A 8 -5.49 -9.26 0.80
N HIS A 9 -4.26 -9.18 1.28
CA HIS A 9 -3.20 -8.35 0.68
C HIS A 9 -2.77 -8.79 -0.72
N TYR A 10 -2.64 -10.11 -0.98
CA TYR A 10 -2.27 -10.57 -2.32
C TYR A 10 -3.41 -10.45 -3.33
N LYS A 11 -4.65 -10.60 -2.87
CA LYS A 11 -5.82 -10.32 -3.69
C LYS A 11 -5.87 -8.83 -4.03
N ALA A 12 -5.69 -7.95 -3.04
CA ALA A 12 -5.62 -6.51 -3.23
C ALA A 12 -4.54 -6.11 -4.25
N GLY A 13 -3.36 -6.75 -4.21
CA GLY A 13 -2.32 -6.53 -5.21
C GLY A 13 -2.77 -6.80 -6.65
N LYS A 14 -3.57 -7.84 -6.87
CA LYS A 14 -4.15 -8.15 -8.20
C LYS A 14 -5.22 -7.14 -8.59
N ASP A 15 -6.09 -6.80 -7.65
CA ASP A 15 -7.22 -5.90 -7.91
C ASP A 15 -6.75 -4.48 -8.20
N MET A 16 -5.70 -3.98 -7.50
CA MET A 16 -5.05 -2.71 -7.83
C MET A 16 -4.57 -2.65 -9.28
N LEU A 17 -3.86 -3.70 -9.73
CA LEU A 17 -3.36 -3.77 -11.09
C LEU A 17 -4.52 -3.88 -12.11
N SER A 18 -5.57 -4.64 -11.78
CA SER A 18 -6.76 -4.77 -12.64
C SER A 18 -7.51 -3.45 -12.76
N ILE A 19 -7.70 -2.72 -11.66
CA ILE A 19 -8.33 -1.39 -11.66
C ILE A 19 -7.51 -0.41 -12.50
N TYR A 20 -6.20 -0.42 -12.34
CA TYR A 20 -5.31 0.43 -13.11
C TYR A 20 -5.37 0.11 -14.62
N CYS A 21 -5.22 -1.16 -15.01
CA CYS A 21 -5.23 -1.58 -16.41
C CYS A 21 -6.57 -1.31 -17.11
N ASN A 22 -7.69 -1.32 -16.37
CA ASN A 22 -9.00 -0.97 -16.93
C ASN A 22 -9.14 0.53 -17.24
N GLN A 23 -8.29 1.37 -16.66
CA GLN A 23 -8.31 2.83 -16.88
C GLN A 23 -7.24 3.31 -17.85
N VAL A 24 -6.17 2.53 -18.03
CA VAL A 24 -5.02 2.87 -18.88
C VAL A 24 -4.84 1.77 -19.91
N GLU A 25 -5.47 1.92 -21.09
CA GLU A 25 -5.49 0.89 -22.14
C GLU A 25 -4.09 0.53 -22.65
N ASP A 26 -3.21 1.53 -22.83
CA ASP A 26 -1.85 1.34 -23.35
C ASP A 26 -0.80 1.24 -22.23
N THR A 27 -1.16 0.65 -21.09
CA THR A 27 -0.23 0.53 -19.96
C THR A 27 0.97 -0.36 -20.26
N HIS A 28 2.14 0.08 -19.82
CA HIS A 28 3.41 -0.63 -19.97
C HIS A 28 3.98 -1.16 -18.65
N ILE A 29 3.17 -1.16 -17.57
CA ILE A 29 3.64 -1.56 -16.22
C ILE A 29 4.22 -2.97 -16.17
N PHE A 30 3.78 -3.87 -17.06
CA PHE A 30 4.28 -5.25 -17.15
C PHE A 30 5.51 -5.43 -18.03
N THR A 31 6.00 -4.38 -18.68
CA THR A 31 7.20 -4.44 -19.54
C THR A 31 8.51 -4.35 -18.75
N GLY A 32 8.42 -4.01 -17.45
CA GLY A 32 9.55 -3.87 -16.55
C GLY A 32 9.27 -4.46 -15.18
N LYS A 33 10.04 -4.01 -14.18
CA LYS A 33 9.94 -4.47 -12.80
C LYS A 33 9.12 -3.51 -11.96
N SER A 34 8.40 -4.06 -10.99
CA SER A 34 7.75 -3.30 -9.92
C SER A 34 8.73 -3.12 -8.76
N PHE A 35 8.98 -1.87 -8.39
CA PHE A 35 9.82 -1.55 -7.24
C PHE A 35 8.98 -1.52 -5.96
N THR A 36 9.53 -2.10 -4.88
CA THR A 36 8.89 -2.08 -3.55
C THR A 36 9.92 -1.75 -2.48
N THR A 37 9.66 -0.72 -1.68
CA THR A 37 10.60 -0.28 -0.63
C THR A 37 10.75 -1.27 0.53
N GLY A 38 9.76 -2.10 0.81
CA GLY A 38 9.78 -3.13 1.87
C GLY A 38 10.15 -2.61 3.27
N GLY A 39 9.65 -3.24 4.30
CA GLY A 39 10.06 -3.00 5.69
C GLY A 39 11.36 -3.70 6.07
N SER A 40 11.71 -3.69 7.35
CA SER A 40 12.91 -4.36 7.83
C SER A 40 12.68 -5.84 8.15
N ASN A 41 13.68 -6.68 7.90
CA ASN A 41 13.65 -8.13 8.18
C ASN A 41 13.89 -8.44 9.68
N GLN A 42 13.30 -7.71 10.59
CA GLN A 42 13.30 -8.10 12.00
C GLN A 42 12.14 -9.08 12.27
N ILE A 43 12.18 -10.22 11.56
CA ILE A 43 11.24 -11.32 11.84
C ILE A 43 11.74 -12.05 13.07
N ILE A 44 11.03 -11.89 14.18
CA ILE A 44 11.30 -12.62 15.41
C ILE A 44 10.59 -13.97 15.31
N ASN A 45 11.38 -15.04 15.37
CA ASN A 45 10.84 -16.38 15.51
C ASN A 45 10.68 -16.68 17.00
N ASP A 46 9.46 -16.82 17.48
CA ASP A 46 9.22 -17.20 18.85
C ASP A 46 9.45 -18.72 19.04
N LYS A 47 9.62 -19.16 20.31
CA LYS A 47 9.86 -20.56 20.67
C LYS A 47 8.72 -21.50 20.29
N ASN A 48 7.54 -20.97 19.91
CA ASN A 48 6.34 -21.71 19.52
C ASN A 48 6.17 -21.81 18.00
N GLY A 49 7.14 -21.30 17.23
CA GLY A 49 7.11 -21.32 15.75
C GLY A 49 6.24 -20.22 15.13
N PHE A 50 5.86 -19.19 15.90
CA PHE A 50 5.21 -18.00 15.34
C PHE A 50 6.25 -17.01 14.84
N TYR A 51 5.95 -16.41 13.70
CA TYR A 51 6.75 -15.34 13.11
C TYR A 51 6.08 -14.00 13.40
N GLN A 52 6.84 -13.05 13.92
CA GLN A 52 6.39 -11.69 14.18
C GLN A 52 7.34 -10.73 13.48
N GLY A 53 6.81 -9.79 12.71
CA GLY A 53 7.61 -8.84 11.96
C GLY A 53 6.78 -7.80 11.22
N ASP A 54 7.45 -6.96 10.46
CA ASP A 54 6.82 -5.98 9.59
C ASP A 54 5.98 -6.68 8.50
N LEU A 55 4.75 -6.17 8.28
CA LEU A 55 3.82 -6.76 7.31
C LEU A 55 4.44 -6.86 5.92
N SER A 56 5.09 -5.81 5.44
CA SER A 56 5.66 -5.80 4.11
C SER A 56 6.81 -6.80 3.96
N ALA A 57 7.57 -7.04 5.03
CA ALA A 57 8.59 -8.09 5.07
C ALA A 57 7.96 -9.47 4.99
N ILE A 58 6.89 -9.72 5.74
CA ILE A 58 6.15 -10.99 5.70
C ILE A 58 5.54 -11.22 4.31
N LEU A 59 4.97 -10.18 3.70
CA LEU A 59 4.41 -10.26 2.34
C LEU A 59 5.49 -10.60 1.32
N ILE A 60 6.63 -9.92 1.34
CA ILE A 60 7.74 -10.16 0.41
C ILE A 60 8.31 -11.57 0.60
N ASP A 61 8.42 -12.03 1.84
CA ASP A 61 8.99 -13.34 2.18
C ASP A 61 8.13 -14.51 1.67
N ASN A 62 6.82 -14.32 1.62
CA ASN A 62 5.85 -15.33 1.18
C ASN A 62 5.36 -15.17 -0.26
N LEU A 63 5.96 -14.28 -1.06
CA LEU A 63 5.64 -14.16 -2.48
C LEU A 63 5.99 -15.44 -3.24
N PRO A 64 5.17 -15.83 -4.25
CA PRO A 64 5.53 -16.90 -5.17
C PRO A 64 6.88 -16.64 -5.83
N MET A 65 7.70 -17.67 -6.00
CA MET A 65 9.07 -17.55 -6.53
C MET A 65 9.14 -16.80 -7.87
N TRP A 66 8.17 -17.00 -8.76
CA TRP A 66 8.14 -16.34 -10.06
C TRP A 66 7.94 -14.82 -9.98
N VAL A 67 7.30 -14.31 -8.91
CA VAL A 67 7.09 -12.85 -8.71
C VAL A 67 8.42 -12.13 -8.52
N HIS A 68 9.42 -12.79 -7.94
CA HIS A 68 10.75 -12.21 -7.74
C HIS A 68 11.46 -11.83 -9.05
N LEU A 69 11.07 -12.41 -10.18
CA LEU A 69 11.59 -12.04 -11.51
C LEU A 69 11.09 -10.67 -11.98
N PHE A 70 9.93 -10.23 -11.49
CA PHE A 70 9.23 -9.01 -11.91
C PHE A 70 9.27 -7.90 -10.86
N ARG A 71 10.06 -8.07 -9.81
CA ARG A 71 10.20 -7.06 -8.77
C ARG A 71 11.65 -6.62 -8.55
N ALA A 72 11.78 -5.40 -8.01
CA ALA A 72 13.04 -4.81 -7.58
C ALA A 72 12.84 -4.08 -6.23
N PRO A 73 13.89 -3.89 -5.44
CA PRO A 73 15.17 -4.58 -5.54
C PRO A 73 15.04 -6.07 -5.20
N GLU A 74 16.13 -6.80 -5.25
CA GLU A 74 16.17 -8.19 -4.76
C GLU A 74 15.73 -8.27 -3.29
N LYS A 75 15.23 -9.47 -2.89
CA LYS A 75 14.63 -9.71 -1.57
C LYS A 75 15.57 -9.31 -0.42
N GLU A 76 16.84 -9.66 -0.53
CA GLU A 76 17.87 -9.42 0.47
C GLU A 76 18.04 -7.92 0.73
N ILE A 77 18.00 -7.10 -0.31
CA ILE A 77 18.08 -5.64 -0.21
C ILE A 77 16.76 -5.06 0.32
N ALA A 78 15.63 -5.53 -0.21
CA ALA A 78 14.31 -5.06 0.21
C ALA A 78 14.05 -5.26 1.71
N LEU A 79 14.65 -6.28 2.31
CA LEU A 79 14.46 -6.67 3.71
C LEU A 79 15.59 -6.22 4.66
N MET A 80 16.54 -5.42 4.20
CA MET A 80 17.64 -4.94 5.06
C MET A 80 17.12 -4.11 6.24
N GLY A 81 17.71 -4.34 7.41
CA GLY A 81 17.35 -3.61 8.64
C GLY A 81 18.02 -2.25 8.78
N ASN A 82 19.22 -2.06 8.23
CA ASN A 82 19.91 -0.77 8.26
C ASN A 82 19.38 0.11 7.13
N TRP A 83 18.66 1.18 7.49
CA TRP A 83 17.98 2.04 6.52
C TRP A 83 18.91 2.80 5.59
N GLU A 84 20.01 3.34 6.10
CA GLU A 84 20.96 4.10 5.28
C GLU A 84 21.65 3.21 4.25
N GLU A 85 22.11 2.03 4.68
CA GLU A 85 22.71 1.05 3.78
C GLU A 85 21.70 0.50 2.77
N LYS A 86 20.46 0.29 3.21
CA LYS A 86 19.34 -0.16 2.37
C LYS A 86 19.08 0.82 1.22
N ILE A 87 18.92 2.11 1.50
CA ILE A 87 18.72 3.15 0.47
C ILE A 87 19.86 3.14 -0.54
N LYS A 88 21.09 3.07 -0.05
CA LYS A 88 22.28 3.03 -0.92
C LYS A 88 22.25 1.83 -1.86
N LYS A 89 22.00 0.64 -1.32
CA LYS A 89 21.93 -0.61 -2.10
C LYS A 89 20.73 -0.64 -3.04
N MET A 90 19.58 -0.15 -2.61
CA MET A 90 18.39 0.01 -3.48
C MET A 90 18.73 0.87 -4.69
N ALA A 91 19.33 2.04 -4.48
CA ALA A 91 19.73 2.94 -5.55
C ALA A 91 20.74 2.27 -6.51
N GLU A 92 21.79 1.63 -5.98
CA GLU A 92 22.83 0.98 -6.77
C GLU A 92 22.33 -0.20 -7.59
N SER A 93 21.44 -1.02 -7.03
CA SER A 93 20.91 -2.22 -7.69
C SER A 93 19.84 -1.91 -8.74
N THR A 94 19.21 -0.74 -8.67
CA THR A 94 18.04 -0.45 -9.54
C THR A 94 18.25 0.68 -10.53
N VAL A 95 19.38 1.40 -10.47
CA VAL A 95 19.67 2.54 -11.36
C VAL A 95 19.63 2.17 -12.85
N ASN A 96 20.01 0.96 -13.21
CA ASN A 96 20.01 0.44 -14.59
C ASN A 96 18.83 -0.52 -14.87
N GLU A 97 17.91 -0.69 -13.93
CA GLU A 97 16.76 -1.55 -14.09
C GLU A 97 15.63 -0.82 -14.82
N ASN A 98 14.86 -1.56 -15.59
CA ASN A 98 13.64 -1.06 -16.18
C ASN A 98 12.51 -1.07 -15.13
N ILE A 99 12.41 0.00 -14.34
CA ILE A 99 11.34 0.16 -13.34
C ILE A 99 10.15 0.84 -14.01
N THR A 100 8.99 0.17 -13.98
CA THR A 100 7.75 0.66 -14.58
C THR A 100 6.69 1.00 -13.55
N SER A 101 6.77 0.42 -12.36
CA SER A 101 5.87 0.76 -11.26
C SER A 101 6.60 0.75 -9.92
N LEU A 102 6.03 1.47 -8.96
CA LEU A 102 6.55 1.54 -7.59
C LEU A 102 5.40 1.38 -6.61
N SER A 103 5.65 0.65 -5.53
CA SER A 103 4.76 0.63 -4.38
C SER A 103 5.52 0.94 -3.09
N GLY A 104 4.96 1.84 -2.27
CA GLY A 104 5.60 2.21 -1.01
C GLY A 104 4.99 3.41 -0.31
N VAL A 105 5.40 3.60 0.93
CA VAL A 105 5.00 4.74 1.75
C VAL A 105 5.66 6.01 1.22
N PRO A 106 4.92 7.11 0.99
CA PRO A 106 5.46 8.35 0.41
C PRO A 106 6.72 8.89 1.08
N SER A 107 6.75 8.93 2.42
CA SER A 107 7.91 9.44 3.14
C SER A 107 9.20 8.65 2.85
N TRP A 108 9.12 7.33 2.73
CA TRP A 108 10.28 6.47 2.45
C TRP A 108 10.72 6.56 0.99
N SER A 109 9.75 6.60 0.08
CA SER A 109 10.02 6.76 -1.35
C SER A 109 10.67 8.11 -1.64
N LEU A 110 10.27 9.18 -0.94
CA LEU A 110 10.84 10.50 -1.09
C LEU A 110 12.34 10.51 -0.75
N VAL A 111 12.72 9.92 0.38
CA VAL A 111 14.13 9.85 0.80
C VAL A 111 14.99 9.10 -0.23
N LEU A 112 14.47 7.99 -0.77
CA LEU A 112 15.16 7.24 -1.82
C LEU A 112 15.32 8.08 -3.10
N PHE A 113 14.28 8.77 -3.54
CA PHE A 113 14.32 9.57 -4.77
C PHE A 113 15.30 10.74 -4.65
N GLU A 114 15.28 11.46 -3.53
CA GLU A 114 16.21 12.55 -3.29
C GLU A 114 17.66 12.06 -3.27
N TYR A 115 17.92 10.93 -2.61
CA TYR A 115 19.22 10.28 -2.62
C TYR A 115 19.67 9.89 -4.05
N MET A 116 18.78 9.28 -4.84
CA MET A 116 19.11 8.86 -6.21
C MET A 116 19.39 10.06 -7.13
N ILE A 117 18.55 11.08 -7.06
CA ILE A 117 18.70 12.32 -7.86
C ILE A 117 20.03 13.00 -7.56
N GLU A 118 20.39 13.16 -6.28
CA GLU A 118 21.65 13.75 -5.86
C GLU A 118 22.84 12.90 -6.32
N LYS A 119 22.80 11.59 -6.06
CA LYS A 119 23.89 10.66 -6.37
C LYS A 119 24.18 10.56 -7.87
N TYR A 120 23.14 10.48 -8.69
CA TYR A 120 23.26 10.32 -10.14
C TYR A 120 23.19 11.64 -10.91
N LYS A 121 23.07 12.78 -10.21
CA LYS A 121 22.96 14.14 -10.77
C LYS A 121 21.84 14.28 -11.79
N ALA A 122 20.74 13.59 -11.56
CA ALA A 122 19.54 13.65 -12.38
C ALA A 122 18.67 14.86 -12.00
N LYS A 123 17.84 15.35 -12.91
CA LYS A 123 16.87 16.42 -12.63
C LYS A 123 15.64 15.88 -11.92
N ASN A 124 15.24 14.68 -12.27
CA ASN A 124 14.11 13.96 -11.70
C ASN A 124 14.26 12.45 -11.92
N MET A 125 13.35 11.67 -11.36
CA MET A 125 13.42 10.20 -11.42
C MET A 125 13.17 9.64 -12.84
N LYS A 126 12.53 10.39 -13.75
CA LYS A 126 12.34 9.93 -15.14
C LYS A 126 13.66 9.89 -15.93
N GLU A 127 14.69 10.63 -15.51
CA GLU A 127 16.04 10.48 -16.09
C GLU A 127 16.74 9.19 -15.63
N ILE A 128 16.33 8.63 -14.48
CA ILE A 128 16.88 7.38 -13.92
C ILE A 128 16.02 6.20 -14.33
N TRP A 129 14.68 6.32 -14.17
CA TRP A 129 13.70 5.31 -14.54
C TRP A 129 12.74 5.86 -15.61
N PRO A 130 13.15 5.92 -16.88
CA PRO A 130 12.40 6.59 -17.94
C PRO A 130 11.01 5.98 -18.21
N ASN A 131 10.85 4.70 -17.95
CA ASN A 131 9.61 3.97 -18.18
C ASN A 131 8.71 3.88 -16.93
N MET A 132 9.05 4.63 -15.86
CA MET A 132 8.21 4.69 -14.67
C MET A 132 6.85 5.28 -15.00
N GLU A 133 5.76 4.54 -14.72
CA GLU A 133 4.41 4.86 -15.15
C GLU A 133 3.43 4.98 -13.98
N LEU A 134 3.59 4.14 -12.95
CA LEU A 134 2.63 4.04 -11.86
C LEU A 134 3.31 4.08 -10.49
N TYR A 135 2.79 4.93 -9.59
CA TYR A 135 3.12 4.90 -8.18
C TYR A 135 1.89 4.55 -7.33
N MET A 136 1.91 3.36 -6.73
CA MET A 136 0.91 2.91 -5.75
C MET A 136 1.38 3.30 -4.34
N HIS A 137 0.59 4.10 -3.63
CA HIS A 137 0.99 4.62 -2.32
C HIS A 137 -0.12 4.54 -1.29
N GLY A 138 0.27 4.42 -0.03
CA GLY A 138 -0.65 4.36 1.11
C GLY A 138 0.09 4.46 2.43
N GLY A 139 -0.63 4.17 3.52
CA GLY A 139 -0.10 4.20 4.88
C GLY A 139 -0.05 5.59 5.53
N ILE A 140 -0.01 6.65 4.73
CA ILE A 140 -0.08 8.06 5.18
C ILE A 140 -0.79 8.90 4.13
N LYS A 141 -1.39 10.03 4.54
CA LYS A 141 -2.02 10.98 3.62
C LYS A 141 -1.01 11.50 2.60
N PHE A 142 -1.34 11.40 1.31
CA PHE A 142 -0.46 11.81 0.22
C PHE A 142 -0.40 13.32 -0.02
N ASN A 143 -1.46 14.06 0.29
CA ASN A 143 -1.57 15.48 0.00
C ASN A 143 -0.34 16.32 0.37
N PRO A 144 0.31 16.17 1.54
CA PRO A 144 1.51 16.93 1.89
C PRO A 144 2.71 16.66 0.97
N TYR A 145 2.75 15.50 0.34
CA TYR A 145 3.85 15.05 -0.52
C TYR A 145 3.59 15.29 -2.01
N GLN A 146 2.34 15.45 -2.41
CA GLN A 146 1.89 15.45 -3.81
C GLN A 146 2.68 16.42 -4.69
N LYS A 147 2.89 17.67 -4.22
CA LYS A 147 3.64 18.66 -5.00
C LYS A 147 5.06 18.18 -5.26
N ARG A 148 5.75 17.71 -4.21
CA ARG A 148 7.12 17.25 -4.31
C ARG A 148 7.24 16.02 -5.21
N PHE A 149 6.31 15.09 -5.11
CA PHE A 149 6.29 13.91 -5.98
C PHE A 149 6.07 14.27 -7.45
N LYS A 150 5.18 15.21 -7.77
CA LYS A 150 5.00 15.69 -9.15
C LYS A 150 6.25 16.35 -9.74
N GLU A 151 7.11 16.95 -8.91
CA GLU A 151 8.41 17.46 -9.33
C GLU A 151 9.43 16.34 -9.57
N LEU A 152 9.47 15.35 -8.68
CA LEU A 152 10.43 14.25 -8.72
C LEU A 152 10.05 13.15 -9.71
N LEU A 153 8.76 12.90 -9.89
CA LEU A 153 8.17 11.92 -10.80
C LEU A 153 7.10 12.59 -11.66
N PRO A 154 7.48 13.43 -12.62
CA PRO A 154 6.52 14.03 -13.54
C PRO A 154 5.92 12.97 -14.48
N ASP A 155 4.70 13.26 -14.94
CA ASP A 155 4.03 12.50 -16.01
C ASP A 155 3.87 11.00 -15.71
N ILE A 156 3.46 10.68 -14.47
CA ILE A 156 3.08 9.33 -14.06
C ILE A 156 1.68 9.32 -13.44
N ASN A 157 1.11 8.13 -13.30
CA ASN A 157 -0.13 7.91 -12.57
C ASN A 157 0.14 7.62 -11.10
N TYR A 158 -0.75 8.11 -10.25
CA TYR A 158 -0.75 7.89 -8.80
C TYR A 158 -2.00 7.13 -8.43
N LEU A 159 -1.85 6.01 -7.73
CA LEU A 159 -2.95 5.17 -7.23
C LEU A 159 -2.83 5.09 -5.71
N GLU A 160 -3.79 5.68 -5.03
CA GLU A 160 -3.81 5.66 -3.57
C GLU A 160 -4.51 4.40 -3.05
N ILE A 161 -3.98 3.84 -1.95
CA ILE A 161 -4.51 2.65 -1.30
C ILE A 161 -4.67 2.89 0.20
N TYR A 162 -5.69 2.27 0.78
CA TYR A 162 -5.91 2.27 2.21
C TYR A 162 -5.66 0.86 2.77
N ASN A 163 -4.51 0.69 3.40
CA ASN A 163 -4.08 -0.57 3.99
C ASN A 163 -3.36 -0.36 5.32
N ALA A 164 -3.42 -1.38 6.16
CA ALA A 164 -2.72 -1.46 7.44
C ALA A 164 -2.25 -2.90 7.70
N SER A 165 -1.58 -3.12 8.84
CA SER A 165 -1.19 -4.47 9.27
C SER A 165 -2.40 -5.37 9.51
N GLU A 166 -3.52 -4.78 9.89
CA GLU A 166 -4.80 -5.42 10.20
C GLU A 166 -5.56 -5.88 8.96
N GLY A 167 -5.32 -5.26 7.80
CA GLY A 167 -6.02 -5.60 6.57
C GLY A 167 -5.79 -4.62 5.44
N PHE A 168 -6.42 -4.89 4.32
CA PHE A 168 -6.46 -4.03 3.16
C PHE A 168 -7.91 -3.58 2.94
N PHE A 169 -8.19 -2.30 3.00
CA PHE A 169 -9.55 -1.78 3.17
C PHE A 169 -10.08 -1.07 1.94
N GLY A 170 -9.22 -0.36 1.21
CA GLY A 170 -9.68 0.45 0.09
C GLY A 170 -8.65 0.63 -1.00
N ILE A 171 -9.15 0.77 -2.24
CA ILE A 171 -8.38 1.09 -3.44
C ILE A 171 -9.05 2.27 -4.11
N GLN A 172 -8.28 3.28 -4.48
CA GLN A 172 -8.74 4.36 -5.35
C GLN A 172 -9.26 3.75 -6.66
N PHE A 173 -10.54 3.93 -6.95
CA PHE A 173 -11.18 3.24 -8.08
C PHE A 173 -11.09 4.03 -9.39
N GLU A 174 -10.79 5.32 -9.32
CA GLU A 174 -10.62 6.20 -10.47
C GLU A 174 -9.40 7.11 -10.28
N LEU A 175 -8.52 7.17 -11.25
CA LEU A 175 -7.33 8.01 -11.19
C LEU A 175 -7.69 9.49 -11.09
N GLY A 176 -7.08 10.18 -10.13
CA GLY A 176 -7.31 11.61 -9.88
C GLY A 176 -8.47 11.93 -8.95
N ILE A 177 -9.28 10.96 -8.55
CA ILE A 177 -10.32 11.10 -7.51
C ILE A 177 -9.76 10.61 -6.18
N SER A 178 -10.09 11.28 -5.08
CA SER A 178 -9.58 10.92 -3.74
C SER A 178 -10.40 9.83 -3.04
N ASP A 179 -11.43 9.30 -3.69
CA ASP A 179 -12.33 8.32 -3.09
C ASP A 179 -11.81 6.89 -3.27
N PHE A 180 -12.10 6.04 -2.29
CA PHE A 180 -11.74 4.63 -2.28
C PHE A 180 -12.97 3.75 -2.46
N LEU A 181 -12.81 2.70 -3.22
CA LEU A 181 -13.73 1.56 -3.18
C LEU A 181 -13.43 0.75 -1.92
N LEU A 182 -14.42 0.59 -1.04
CA LEU A 182 -14.31 -0.28 0.13
C LEU A 182 -14.30 -1.75 -0.32
N MET A 183 -13.27 -2.49 0.10
CA MET A 183 -13.07 -3.88 -0.33
C MET A 183 -13.82 -4.84 0.58
N LEU A 184 -14.94 -5.39 0.09
CA LEU A 184 -15.88 -6.20 0.90
C LEU A 184 -15.56 -7.70 0.93
N ASP A 185 -14.75 -8.19 0.01
CA ASP A 185 -14.48 -9.61 -0.19
C ASP A 185 -13.03 -10.03 0.13
N TYR A 186 -12.40 -9.29 1.06
CA TYR A 186 -11.03 -9.54 1.51
C TYR A 186 -10.95 -10.27 2.86
N GLY A 187 -12.01 -10.99 3.23
CA GLY A 187 -12.07 -11.71 4.51
C GLY A 187 -12.24 -10.79 5.72
N ILE A 188 -12.77 -9.59 5.49
CA ILE A 188 -13.01 -8.57 6.50
C ILE A 188 -14.51 -8.27 6.58
N PHE A 189 -15.06 -8.37 7.78
CA PHE A 189 -16.40 -7.91 8.10
C PHE A 189 -16.31 -6.53 8.75
N TYR A 190 -17.04 -5.57 8.22
CA TYR A 190 -17.02 -4.18 8.65
C TYR A 190 -18.24 -3.83 9.49
N GLU A 191 -17.98 -3.11 10.57
CA GLU A 191 -18.94 -2.40 11.38
C GLU A 191 -18.48 -0.95 11.55
N PHE A 192 -19.38 -0.03 11.79
CA PHE A 192 -19.06 1.41 11.85
C PHE A 192 -19.66 2.02 13.12
N ILE A 193 -18.88 2.86 13.79
CA ILE A 193 -19.36 3.66 14.93
C ILE A 193 -19.49 5.09 14.42
N PRO A 194 -20.68 5.74 14.47
CA PRO A 194 -20.79 7.16 14.21
C PRO A 194 -19.77 7.95 15.03
N LEU A 195 -18.99 8.82 14.41
CA LEU A 195 -17.90 9.50 15.10
C LEU A 195 -18.38 10.34 16.29
N GLU A 196 -19.59 10.89 16.20
CA GLU A 196 -20.24 11.67 17.28
C GLU A 196 -20.52 10.83 18.55
N ASP A 197 -20.70 9.51 18.41
CA ASP A 197 -20.97 8.58 19.49
C ASP A 197 -19.70 7.95 20.07
N TYR A 198 -18.56 8.09 19.34
CA TYR A 198 -17.32 7.43 19.72
C TYR A 198 -16.64 8.11 20.90
N HIS A 199 -16.27 7.31 21.89
CA HIS A 199 -15.46 7.73 23.03
C HIS A 199 -14.53 6.59 23.48
N GLU A 200 -13.52 6.89 24.26
CA GLU A 200 -12.64 5.88 24.84
C GLU A 200 -13.46 4.84 25.65
N ASN A 201 -13.19 3.55 25.42
CA ASN A 201 -13.94 2.43 25.97
C ASN A 201 -15.39 2.31 25.43
N TYR A 202 -15.62 2.73 24.17
CA TYR A 202 -16.91 2.55 23.52
C TYR A 202 -17.31 1.07 23.45
N ASN A 203 -18.52 0.77 23.95
CA ASN A 203 -19.13 -0.56 23.91
C ASN A 203 -20.59 -0.52 23.38
N GLY A 204 -20.93 0.56 22.72
CA GLY A 204 -22.24 0.81 22.15
C GLY A 204 -22.54 0.01 20.88
N LYS A 205 -23.64 0.35 20.24
CA LYS A 205 -24.08 -0.25 18.98
C LYS A 205 -23.25 0.28 17.82
N THR A 206 -22.87 -0.63 16.93
CA THR A 206 -22.33 -0.32 15.62
C THR A 206 -23.44 -0.33 14.58
N VAL A 207 -23.22 0.33 13.45
CA VAL A 207 -24.08 0.23 12.27
C VAL A 207 -23.38 -0.61 11.20
N LEU A 208 -24.18 -1.28 10.38
CA LEU A 208 -23.68 -2.05 9.25
C LEU A 208 -23.63 -1.18 7.99
N LEU A 209 -22.97 -1.66 6.94
CA LEU A 209 -22.78 -0.95 5.69
C LEU A 209 -24.09 -0.48 5.04
N ASN A 210 -25.16 -1.24 5.14
CA ASN A 210 -26.48 -0.86 4.62
C ASN A 210 -27.18 0.22 5.45
N GLU A 211 -26.71 0.50 6.65
CA GLU A 211 -27.25 1.47 7.61
C GLU A 211 -26.50 2.80 7.64
N ILE A 212 -25.33 2.89 6.94
CA ILE A 212 -24.51 4.11 6.92
C ILE A 212 -25.26 5.27 6.23
N GLU A 213 -24.91 6.46 6.62
CA GLU A 213 -25.37 7.72 6.01
C GLU A 213 -24.21 8.37 5.23
N ILE A 214 -24.52 8.92 4.06
CA ILE A 214 -23.53 9.63 3.22
C ILE A 214 -23.14 10.94 3.90
N ASN A 215 -21.86 11.36 3.76
CA ASN A 215 -21.28 12.55 4.35
C ASN A 215 -21.31 12.56 5.89
N LYS A 216 -21.35 11.39 6.49
CA LYS A 216 -21.18 11.18 7.94
C LYS A 216 -19.90 10.44 8.21
N SER A 217 -19.14 10.90 9.21
CA SER A 217 -17.88 10.27 9.60
C SER A 217 -18.10 9.11 10.55
N TYR A 218 -17.35 8.04 10.37
CA TYR A 218 -17.42 6.80 11.15
C TYR A 218 -16.03 6.34 11.57
N VAL A 219 -15.95 5.76 12.77
CA VAL A 219 -14.80 4.98 13.20
C VAL A 219 -14.98 3.55 12.71
N VAL A 220 -13.93 2.99 12.12
CA VAL A 220 -13.97 1.65 11.51
C VAL A 220 -13.70 0.57 12.55
N VAL A 221 -14.59 -0.43 12.57
CA VAL A 221 -14.47 -1.64 13.39
C VAL A 221 -14.42 -2.83 12.44
N ILE A 222 -13.45 -3.71 12.64
CA ILE A 222 -13.24 -4.86 11.76
C ILE A 222 -13.26 -6.18 12.53
N THR A 223 -13.79 -7.21 11.88
CA THR A 223 -13.58 -8.61 12.23
C THR A 223 -12.97 -9.32 11.04
N THR A 224 -11.83 -9.98 11.23
CA THR A 224 -11.06 -10.54 10.11
C THR A 224 -10.90 -12.05 10.20
N ASN A 225 -10.74 -12.72 9.06
CA ASN A 225 -10.34 -14.13 9.00
C ASN A 225 -8.91 -14.38 9.52
N ALA A 226 -8.14 -13.32 9.80
CA ALA A 226 -6.84 -13.38 10.47
C ALA A 226 -6.94 -13.49 12.00
N GLY A 227 -8.13 -13.34 12.58
CA GLY A 227 -8.38 -13.52 14.02
C GLY A 227 -8.62 -12.25 14.81
N LEU A 228 -8.76 -11.10 14.19
CA LEU A 228 -9.26 -9.90 14.88
C LEU A 228 -10.78 -9.98 15.04
N TRP A 229 -11.26 -9.63 16.23
CA TRP A 229 -12.69 -9.64 16.56
C TRP A 229 -13.13 -8.27 17.04
N ARG A 230 -14.00 -7.60 16.27
CA ARG A 230 -14.53 -6.27 16.55
C ARG A 230 -13.42 -5.29 16.99
N TYR A 231 -12.33 -5.31 16.23
CA TYR A 231 -11.14 -4.47 16.49
C TYR A 231 -11.38 -3.07 15.94
N ILE A 232 -11.19 -2.06 16.80
CA ILE A 232 -11.26 -0.65 16.41
C ILE A 232 -9.89 -0.25 15.88
N ILE A 233 -9.81 0.07 14.59
CA ILE A 233 -8.55 0.43 13.92
C ILE A 233 -8.01 1.77 14.43
N GLY A 234 -8.93 2.69 14.79
CA GLY A 234 -8.59 4.06 15.18
C GLY A 234 -8.69 5.07 14.03
N ASP A 235 -8.91 4.61 12.82
CA ASP A 235 -9.13 5.47 11.66
C ASP A 235 -10.59 5.89 11.54
N THR A 236 -10.81 7.05 10.93
CA THR A 236 -12.14 7.56 10.57
C THR A 236 -12.28 7.64 9.06
N ILE A 237 -13.45 7.24 8.58
CA ILE A 237 -13.83 7.31 7.18
C ILE A 237 -15.15 8.05 7.01
N GLU A 238 -15.37 8.56 5.82
CA GLU A 238 -16.64 9.17 5.40
C GLU A 238 -17.08 8.52 4.09
N PHE A 239 -18.35 8.18 3.98
CA PHE A 239 -18.91 7.62 2.76
C PHE A 239 -19.44 8.75 1.87
N THR A 240 -18.90 8.88 0.68
CA THR A 240 -19.33 9.84 -0.36
C THR A 240 -20.43 9.27 -1.24
N SER A 241 -20.53 7.93 -1.30
CA SER A 241 -21.51 7.19 -2.11
C SER A 241 -21.88 5.86 -1.44
N LYS A 242 -23.06 5.33 -1.78
CA LYS A 242 -23.48 3.97 -1.42
C LYS A 242 -23.28 2.96 -2.55
N GLN A 243 -22.90 3.43 -3.75
CA GLN A 243 -22.65 2.56 -4.91
C GLN A 243 -21.66 3.26 -5.85
N PRO A 244 -20.53 2.63 -6.19
CA PRO A 244 -19.96 1.47 -5.48
C PRO A 244 -19.57 1.87 -4.04
N TYR A 245 -19.48 0.90 -3.15
CA TYR A 245 -19.15 1.16 -1.72
C TYR A 245 -17.70 1.55 -1.55
#